data_b3913469a524ed3c07de2eb40fe4e756
#
_entry.id   b3913469a524ed3c07de2eb40fe4e756
#
_cell.length_a   1.000
_cell.length_b   1.000
_cell.length_c   1.000
_cell.angle_alpha   90.00
_cell.angle_beta   90.00
_cell.angle_gamma   90.00
#
_symmetry.space_group_name_H-M   'P 1'
#
loop_
_entity.id
_entity.type
_entity.pdbx_description
1 polymer ?
#
loop_
_entity_poly.entity_id
_entity_poly.type
_entity_poly.pdbx_seq_one_letter_code
_entity_poly.pdbx_strand_id
1 'polypeptide(L)'
;MGKIIAVSQHKGGTGKTTTCINLGASLCDMGKTVLIVDLDPQASLTVSMGINPLKVEKSIHHVLIDPKVDIKSTILKKPTLNFSIVPSNMDLAMAESELAGRIGREKTLQKRLAPIKEEFDYIFIDCPPTLGILVVNALAAADSVLIPIQCEPLTLYGVKHLLQIINLIREDVNPALKIEGVLRTMYDRRTKMSEEVSDSIQQIFGNLVFSTIIYRHTKLAEGPVHEMPINFYASKSLGADEYRNLAKEILTHETK
;
A
#
# COMPACT_ATOMS: atom_id res chain seq x y z
N MET A 1 -14.49 -8.15 -10.47
CA MET A 1 -13.76 -7.00 -11.01
C MET A 1 -12.59 -6.72 -10.10
N GLY A 2 -11.36 -6.75 -10.62
CA GLY A 2 -10.16 -6.50 -9.82
C GLY A 2 -10.16 -5.09 -9.23
N LYS A 3 -9.78 -4.93 -7.96
CA LYS A 3 -9.74 -3.65 -7.25
C LYS A 3 -8.30 -3.21 -6.99
N ILE A 4 -7.95 -2.00 -7.42
CA ILE A 4 -6.63 -1.41 -7.18
C ILE A 4 -6.71 -0.46 -5.99
N ILE A 5 -5.93 -0.73 -4.93
CA ILE A 5 -5.88 0.07 -3.70
C ILE A 5 -4.47 0.63 -3.52
N ALA A 6 -4.31 1.95 -3.59
CA ALA A 6 -3.07 2.60 -3.21
C ALA A 6 -2.99 2.71 -1.68
N VAL A 7 -1.88 2.29 -1.08
CA VAL A 7 -1.62 2.48 0.35
C VAL A 7 -0.67 3.65 0.50
N SER A 8 -1.18 4.80 0.87
CA SER A 8 -0.44 6.06 0.80
C SER A 8 -0.53 6.88 2.09
N GLN A 9 0.60 7.44 2.50
CA GLN A 9 0.72 8.42 3.57
C GLN A 9 2.07 9.14 3.43
N HIS A 10 2.06 10.46 3.59
CA HIS A 10 3.24 11.31 3.44
C HIS A 10 4.34 11.06 4.49
N LYS A 11 3.97 10.70 5.72
CA LYS A 11 4.94 10.39 6.78
C LYS A 11 5.55 9.00 6.57
N GLY A 12 6.88 8.90 6.70
CA GLY A 12 7.56 7.60 6.76
C GLY A 12 7.22 6.84 8.05
N GLY A 13 7.31 5.51 8.00
CA GLY A 13 7.12 4.67 9.18
C GLY A 13 5.67 4.53 9.68
N THR A 14 4.65 4.91 8.89
CA THR A 14 3.23 4.79 9.28
C THR A 14 2.63 3.41 9.08
N GLY A 15 3.41 2.44 8.61
CA GLY A 15 2.96 1.07 8.39
C GLY A 15 2.37 0.79 7.00
N LYS A 16 2.67 1.61 5.97
CA LYS A 16 2.22 1.37 4.59
C LYS A 16 2.60 -0.02 4.09
N THR A 17 3.90 -0.28 4.03
CA THR A 17 4.48 -1.57 3.60
C THR A 17 3.96 -2.74 4.44
N THR A 18 3.96 -2.59 5.77
CA THR A 18 3.44 -3.60 6.70
C THR A 18 1.96 -3.90 6.42
N THR A 19 1.18 -2.88 6.09
CA THR A 19 -0.24 -3.04 5.75
C THR A 19 -0.41 -3.74 4.40
N CYS A 20 0.31 -3.35 3.34
CA CYS A 20 0.26 -4.03 2.05
C CYS A 20 0.54 -5.54 2.20
N ILE A 21 1.61 -5.90 2.91
CA ILE A 21 2.04 -7.28 3.09
C ILE A 21 1.00 -8.08 3.88
N ASN A 22 0.63 -7.62 5.07
CA ASN A 22 -0.16 -8.43 6.00
C ASN A 22 -1.65 -8.44 5.66
N LEU A 23 -2.18 -7.34 5.11
CA LEU A 23 -3.54 -7.30 4.57
C LEU A 23 -3.64 -8.17 3.31
N GLY A 24 -2.68 -8.06 2.38
CA GLY A 24 -2.62 -8.90 1.19
C GLY A 24 -2.59 -10.39 1.54
N ALA A 25 -1.71 -10.79 2.47
CA ALA A 25 -1.65 -12.17 2.94
C ALA A 25 -2.96 -12.64 3.60
N SER A 26 -3.60 -11.77 4.41
CA SER A 26 -4.86 -12.10 5.08
C SER A 26 -6.02 -12.28 4.09
N LEU A 27 -6.06 -11.48 3.02
CA LEU A 27 -7.04 -11.65 1.94
C LEU A 27 -6.81 -12.95 1.16
N CYS A 28 -5.56 -13.32 0.92
CA CYS A 28 -5.23 -14.60 0.29
C CYS A 28 -5.64 -15.80 1.15
N ASP A 29 -5.47 -15.72 2.47
CA ASP A 29 -5.97 -16.75 3.40
C ASP A 29 -7.51 -16.89 3.36
N MET A 30 -8.20 -15.86 2.87
CA MET A 30 -9.65 -15.84 2.64
C MET A 30 -10.02 -16.18 1.19
N GLY A 31 -9.09 -16.75 0.40
CA GLY A 31 -9.32 -17.24 -0.96
C GLY A 31 -9.27 -16.16 -2.05
N LYS A 32 -8.74 -14.98 -1.77
CA LYS A 32 -8.58 -13.92 -2.77
C LYS A 32 -7.23 -14.01 -3.48
N THR A 33 -7.20 -13.62 -4.75
CA THR A 33 -5.97 -13.47 -5.53
C THR A 33 -5.43 -12.06 -5.37
N VAL A 34 -4.17 -11.91 -4.92
CA VAL A 34 -3.58 -10.60 -4.60
C VAL A 34 -2.26 -10.39 -5.33
N LEU A 35 -2.10 -9.21 -5.90
CA LEU A 35 -0.83 -8.65 -6.37
C LEU A 35 -0.44 -7.46 -5.49
N ILE A 36 0.82 -7.39 -5.10
CA ILE A 36 1.37 -6.22 -4.41
C ILE A 36 2.46 -5.60 -5.27
N VAL A 37 2.33 -4.31 -5.57
CA VAL A 37 3.29 -3.52 -6.33
C VAL A 37 4.10 -2.67 -5.38
N ASP A 38 5.40 -2.90 -5.29
CA ASP A 38 6.33 -2.05 -4.53
C ASP A 38 6.67 -0.82 -5.39
N LEU A 39 6.17 0.34 -5.01
CA LEU A 39 6.39 1.60 -5.73
C LEU A 39 7.33 2.55 -4.94
N ASP A 40 8.00 2.04 -3.90
CA ASP A 40 8.97 2.82 -3.15
C ASP A 40 10.40 2.55 -3.66
N PRO A 41 11.18 3.57 -4.05
CA PRO A 41 12.59 3.42 -4.42
C PRO A 41 13.46 2.78 -3.34
N GLN A 42 13.04 2.84 -2.06
CA GLN A 42 13.72 2.15 -0.97
C GLN A 42 13.54 0.63 -1.01
N ALA A 43 12.61 0.12 -1.84
CA ALA A 43 12.34 -1.31 -2.03
C ALA A 43 12.05 -2.06 -0.71
N SER A 44 11.43 -1.39 0.25
CA SER A 44 11.21 -1.94 1.59
C SER A 44 10.30 -3.16 1.59
N LEU A 45 9.27 -3.17 0.74
CA LEU A 45 8.39 -4.32 0.56
C LEU A 45 9.16 -5.49 -0.07
N THR A 46 9.90 -5.21 -1.13
CA THR A 46 10.73 -6.17 -1.85
C THR A 46 11.70 -6.89 -0.91
N VAL A 47 12.44 -6.11 -0.10
CA VAL A 47 13.38 -6.66 0.91
C VAL A 47 12.63 -7.44 1.99
N SER A 48 11.52 -6.90 2.50
CA SER A 48 10.74 -7.57 3.55
C SER A 48 10.17 -8.92 3.11
N MET A 49 10.13 -9.18 1.81
CA MET A 49 9.69 -10.46 1.25
C MET A 49 10.88 -11.33 0.80
N GLY A 50 12.09 -11.04 1.26
CA GLY A 50 13.29 -11.83 0.96
C GLY A 50 13.68 -11.80 -0.52
N ILE A 51 13.39 -10.72 -1.21
CA ILE A 51 13.82 -10.47 -2.58
C ILE A 51 14.97 -9.47 -2.52
N ASN A 52 16.11 -9.82 -3.09
CA ASN A 52 17.26 -8.90 -3.15
C ASN A 52 17.07 -7.90 -4.30
N PRO A 53 16.85 -6.59 -4.03
CA PRO A 53 16.61 -5.59 -5.07
C PRO A 53 17.77 -5.45 -6.08
N LEU A 54 19.01 -5.75 -5.66
CA LEU A 54 20.20 -5.71 -6.53
C LEU A 54 20.26 -6.84 -7.54
N LYS A 55 19.45 -7.90 -7.35
CA LYS A 55 19.39 -9.07 -8.24
C LYS A 55 18.08 -9.11 -9.04
N VAL A 56 17.23 -8.11 -8.92
CA VAL A 56 15.98 -8.00 -9.68
C VAL A 56 16.30 -7.57 -11.10
N GLU A 57 16.13 -8.47 -12.07
CA GLU A 57 16.38 -8.17 -13.49
C GLU A 57 15.34 -7.20 -14.07
N LYS A 58 14.07 -7.36 -13.67
CA LYS A 58 12.97 -6.49 -14.10
C LYS A 58 12.14 -6.07 -12.88
N SER A 59 12.03 -4.77 -12.68
CA SER A 59 11.30 -4.14 -11.57
C SER A 59 10.20 -3.22 -12.10
N ILE A 60 9.43 -2.63 -11.18
CA ILE A 60 8.43 -1.62 -11.51
C ILE A 60 9.04 -0.41 -12.25
N HIS A 61 10.31 -0.07 -12.01
CA HIS A 61 11.04 0.96 -12.76
C HIS A 61 10.98 0.67 -14.26
N HIS A 62 11.38 -0.53 -14.69
CA HIS A 62 11.37 -0.93 -16.10
C HIS A 62 9.96 -0.82 -16.72
N VAL A 63 8.93 -1.22 -15.95
CA VAL A 63 7.53 -1.12 -16.38
C VAL A 63 7.11 0.33 -16.63
N LEU A 64 7.55 1.25 -15.78
CA LEU A 64 7.21 2.67 -15.92
C LEU A 64 7.97 3.34 -17.07
N ILE A 65 9.22 2.96 -17.28
CA ILE A 65 10.11 3.68 -18.20
C ILE A 65 10.09 3.10 -19.62
N ASP A 66 10.09 1.80 -19.77
CA ASP A 66 10.08 1.15 -21.08
C ASP A 66 8.67 0.69 -21.48
N PRO A 67 8.06 1.29 -22.51
CA PRO A 67 6.75 0.87 -23.01
C PRO A 67 6.69 -0.57 -23.54
N LYS A 68 7.81 -1.19 -23.85
CA LYS A 68 7.89 -2.57 -24.36
C LYS A 68 7.91 -3.61 -23.23
N VAL A 69 8.18 -3.20 -22.01
CA VAL A 69 8.18 -4.13 -20.86
C VAL A 69 6.75 -4.43 -20.44
N ASP A 70 6.35 -5.68 -20.58
CA ASP A 70 5.08 -6.18 -20.05
C ASP A 70 5.21 -6.36 -18.52
N ILE A 71 4.27 -5.79 -17.77
CA ILE A 71 4.23 -5.92 -16.30
C ILE A 71 4.17 -7.38 -15.86
N LYS A 72 3.55 -8.26 -16.63
CA LYS A 72 3.53 -9.71 -16.35
C LYS A 72 4.92 -10.31 -16.24
N SER A 73 5.88 -9.79 -17.01
CA SER A 73 7.26 -10.26 -16.97
C SER A 73 8.02 -9.86 -15.71
N THR A 74 7.46 -8.99 -14.87
CA THR A 74 8.03 -8.52 -13.60
C THR A 74 7.37 -9.17 -12.39
N ILE A 75 6.25 -9.90 -12.57
CA ILE A 75 5.52 -10.52 -11.48
C ILE A 75 6.28 -11.72 -10.95
N LEU A 76 6.65 -11.64 -9.68
CA LEU A 76 7.30 -12.72 -8.95
C LEU A 76 6.29 -13.48 -8.09
N LYS A 77 6.38 -14.81 -8.13
CA LYS A 77 5.64 -15.74 -7.25
C LYS A 77 6.66 -16.49 -6.40
N LYS A 78 6.61 -16.32 -5.09
CA LYS A 78 7.43 -17.12 -4.17
C LYS A 78 6.59 -18.26 -3.61
N PRO A 79 7.11 -19.52 -3.58
CA PRO A 79 6.37 -20.65 -3.01
C PRO A 79 5.99 -20.46 -1.53
N THR A 80 6.75 -19.61 -0.82
CA THR A 80 6.51 -19.27 0.60
C THR A 80 5.48 -18.15 0.80
N LEU A 81 4.95 -17.57 -0.29
CA LEU A 81 3.96 -16.49 -0.23
C LEU A 81 2.71 -16.90 -0.99
N ASN A 82 1.57 -16.56 -0.44
CA ASN A 82 0.27 -16.81 -1.06
C ASN A 82 -0.18 -15.68 -2.01
N PHE A 83 0.65 -14.65 -2.22
CA PHE A 83 0.40 -13.53 -3.13
C PHE A 83 1.56 -13.32 -4.11
N SER A 84 1.31 -12.53 -5.15
CA SER A 84 2.30 -12.14 -6.16
C SER A 84 2.87 -10.76 -5.88
N ILE A 85 4.10 -10.49 -6.33
CA ILE A 85 4.79 -9.21 -6.12
C ILE A 85 5.34 -8.68 -7.44
N VAL A 86 5.17 -7.38 -7.70
CA VAL A 86 6.01 -6.61 -8.63
C VAL A 86 7.06 -5.90 -7.79
N PRO A 87 8.34 -6.28 -7.88
CA PRO A 87 9.39 -5.74 -7.03
C PRO A 87 9.82 -4.33 -7.44
N SER A 88 10.39 -3.60 -6.49
CA SER A 88 11.12 -2.35 -6.70
C SER A 88 12.63 -2.59 -6.68
N ASN A 89 13.36 -1.57 -7.12
CA ASN A 89 14.81 -1.44 -6.96
C ASN A 89 15.20 0.04 -6.86
N MET A 90 16.46 0.32 -6.57
CA MET A 90 16.96 1.70 -6.38
C MET A 90 16.86 2.56 -7.65
N ASP A 91 16.84 1.96 -8.85
CA ASP A 91 16.72 2.69 -10.12
C ASP A 91 15.37 3.42 -10.21
N LEU A 92 14.36 2.97 -9.45
CA LEU A 92 13.07 3.65 -9.39
C LEU A 92 13.18 5.13 -8.93
N ALA A 93 14.23 5.49 -8.21
CA ALA A 93 14.49 6.89 -7.85
C ALA A 93 14.71 7.78 -9.09
N MET A 94 15.20 7.22 -10.19
CA MET A 94 15.41 7.96 -11.45
C MET A 94 14.12 8.15 -12.24
N ALA A 95 13.08 7.36 -11.96
CA ALA A 95 11.81 7.39 -12.68
C ALA A 95 11.17 8.79 -12.69
N GLU A 96 11.35 9.59 -11.64
CA GLU A 96 10.82 10.95 -11.58
C GLU A 96 11.39 11.84 -12.68
N SER A 97 12.70 11.80 -12.88
CA SER A 97 13.37 12.56 -13.95
C SER A 97 13.09 11.99 -15.35
N GLU A 98 13.04 10.67 -15.48
CA GLU A 98 12.80 9.99 -16.75
C GLU A 98 11.36 10.15 -17.24
N LEU A 99 10.40 10.28 -16.33
CA LEU A 99 9.00 10.56 -16.66
C LEU A 99 8.75 12.05 -16.90
N ALA A 100 9.60 12.97 -16.43
CA ALA A 100 9.33 14.40 -16.40
C ALA A 100 8.93 15.00 -17.76
N GLY A 101 9.56 14.55 -18.86
CA GLY A 101 9.28 15.02 -20.22
C GLY A 101 8.15 14.27 -20.96
N ARG A 102 7.48 13.31 -20.35
CA ARG A 102 6.48 12.47 -21.03
C ARG A 102 5.07 13.05 -20.89
N ILE A 103 4.35 13.11 -21.99
CA ILE A 103 2.92 13.49 -21.99
C ILE A 103 2.10 12.38 -21.35
N GLY A 104 1.22 12.72 -20.41
CA GLY A 104 0.38 11.77 -19.69
C GLY A 104 1.17 10.85 -18.73
N ARG A 105 2.30 11.34 -18.22
CA ARG A 105 3.20 10.66 -17.27
C ARG A 105 2.50 10.24 -15.98
N GLU A 106 1.48 10.97 -15.57
CA GLU A 106 0.66 10.71 -14.38
C GLU A 106 -0.19 9.45 -14.51
N LYS A 107 -0.50 8.98 -15.72
CA LYS A 107 -1.30 7.78 -16.02
C LYS A 107 -0.47 6.59 -16.51
N THR A 108 0.85 6.64 -16.37
CA THR A 108 1.73 5.57 -16.86
C THR A 108 1.44 4.25 -16.15
N LEU A 109 1.39 4.22 -14.81
CA LEU A 109 1.10 3.02 -14.05
C LEU A 109 -0.31 2.49 -14.32
N GLN A 110 -1.31 3.37 -14.47
CA GLN A 110 -2.68 2.99 -14.82
C GLN A 110 -2.71 2.15 -16.11
N LYS A 111 -2.03 2.64 -17.17
CA LYS A 111 -1.94 1.94 -18.46
C LYS A 111 -1.25 0.58 -18.34
N ARG A 112 -0.29 0.44 -17.42
CA ARG A 112 0.46 -0.80 -17.21
C ARG A 112 -0.33 -1.83 -16.40
N LEU A 113 -1.14 -1.38 -15.44
CA LEU A 113 -1.96 -2.28 -14.61
C LEU A 113 -3.26 -2.71 -15.30
N ALA A 114 -3.79 -1.90 -16.22
CA ALA A 114 -5.06 -2.18 -16.90
C ALA A 114 -5.15 -3.58 -17.51
N PRO A 115 -4.11 -4.11 -18.23
CA PRO A 115 -4.19 -5.43 -18.86
C PRO A 115 -4.27 -6.61 -17.88
N ILE A 116 -3.84 -6.42 -16.61
CA ILE A 116 -3.77 -7.48 -15.61
C ILE A 116 -4.78 -7.29 -14.47
N LYS A 117 -5.53 -6.19 -14.46
CA LYS A 117 -6.44 -5.83 -13.37
C LYS A 117 -7.42 -6.96 -13.04
N GLU A 118 -7.99 -7.58 -14.06
CA GLU A 118 -9.00 -8.65 -13.88
C GLU A 118 -8.40 -10.02 -13.52
N GLU A 119 -7.07 -10.16 -13.50
CA GLU A 119 -6.40 -11.40 -13.10
C GLU A 119 -6.27 -11.52 -11.57
N PHE A 120 -6.54 -10.44 -10.84
CA PHE A 120 -6.43 -10.36 -9.38
C PHE A 120 -7.72 -9.79 -8.79
N ASP A 121 -8.13 -10.31 -7.63
CA ASP A 121 -9.21 -9.70 -6.86
C ASP A 121 -8.77 -8.34 -6.30
N TYR A 122 -7.50 -8.26 -5.85
CA TYR A 122 -6.90 -7.04 -5.30
C TYR A 122 -5.50 -6.80 -5.85
N ILE A 123 -5.22 -5.53 -6.18
CA ILE A 123 -3.88 -5.04 -6.46
C ILE A 123 -3.57 -3.94 -5.45
N PHE A 124 -2.62 -4.17 -4.54
CA PHE A 124 -2.13 -3.14 -3.62
C PHE A 124 -0.92 -2.44 -4.22
N ILE A 125 -0.88 -1.11 -4.10
CA ILE A 125 0.29 -0.31 -4.47
C ILE A 125 0.89 0.27 -3.19
N ASP A 126 2.08 -0.19 -2.81
CA ASP A 126 2.85 0.37 -1.68
C ASP A 126 3.54 1.66 -2.13
N CYS A 127 3.07 2.80 -1.63
CA CYS A 127 3.54 4.11 -2.06
C CYS A 127 4.73 4.61 -1.24
N PRO A 128 5.67 5.35 -1.85
CA PRO A 128 6.73 6.03 -1.12
C PRO A 128 6.17 7.09 -0.16
N PRO A 129 6.96 7.55 0.84
CA PRO A 129 6.53 8.62 1.74
C PRO A 129 6.56 10.01 1.11
N THR A 130 7.19 10.17 -0.06
CA THR A 130 7.29 11.44 -0.79
C THR A 130 6.09 11.64 -1.71
N LEU A 131 5.54 12.86 -1.76
CA LEU A 131 4.41 13.20 -2.65
C LEU A 131 4.93 13.63 -4.04
N GLY A 132 5.62 12.71 -4.74
CA GLY A 132 6.14 12.90 -6.09
C GLY A 132 5.29 12.23 -7.17
N ILE A 133 5.84 12.15 -8.38
CA ILE A 133 5.16 11.57 -9.55
C ILE A 133 4.79 10.09 -9.34
N LEU A 134 5.52 9.36 -8.51
CA LEU A 134 5.20 7.97 -8.20
C LEU A 134 3.87 7.86 -7.44
N VAL A 135 3.64 8.72 -6.42
CA VAL A 135 2.35 8.75 -5.70
C VAL A 135 1.23 9.22 -6.61
N VAL A 136 1.47 10.20 -7.47
CA VAL A 136 0.50 10.64 -8.49
C VAL A 136 0.11 9.47 -9.39
N ASN A 137 1.08 8.67 -9.87
CA ASN A 137 0.80 7.47 -10.67
C ASN A 137 0.02 6.41 -9.91
N ALA A 138 0.34 6.19 -8.62
CA ALA A 138 -0.41 5.26 -7.77
C ALA A 138 -1.87 5.67 -7.64
N LEU A 139 -2.13 6.95 -7.30
CA LEU A 139 -3.48 7.48 -7.13
C LEU A 139 -4.26 7.57 -8.45
N ALA A 140 -3.57 7.85 -9.56
CA ALA A 140 -4.17 7.83 -10.89
C ALA A 140 -4.61 6.43 -11.33
N ALA A 141 -3.89 5.40 -10.93
CA ALA A 141 -4.17 4.01 -11.25
C ALA A 141 -5.19 3.35 -10.30
N ALA A 142 -5.34 3.87 -9.08
CA ALA A 142 -6.13 3.24 -8.03
C ALA A 142 -7.63 3.51 -8.17
N ASP A 143 -8.44 2.53 -7.77
CA ASP A 143 -9.88 2.71 -7.53
C ASP A 143 -10.13 3.41 -6.19
N SER A 144 -9.24 3.14 -5.21
CA SER A 144 -9.32 3.76 -3.89
C SER A 144 -7.95 3.87 -3.21
N VAL A 145 -7.89 4.71 -2.15
CA VAL A 145 -6.70 4.89 -1.32
C VAL A 145 -6.97 4.51 0.12
N LEU A 146 -6.17 3.60 0.68
CA LEU A 146 -6.12 3.26 2.08
C LEU A 146 -5.04 4.12 2.75
N ILE A 147 -5.39 4.79 3.85
CA ILE A 147 -4.54 5.77 4.53
C ILE A 147 -4.17 5.25 5.91
N PRO A 148 -2.98 4.64 6.10
CA PRO A 148 -2.52 4.28 7.43
C PRO A 148 -2.03 5.51 8.19
N ILE A 149 -2.60 5.76 9.37
CA ILE A 149 -2.27 6.89 10.23
C ILE A 149 -1.75 6.37 11.56
N GLN A 150 -0.49 6.67 11.86
CA GLN A 150 0.09 6.38 13.15
C GLN A 150 -0.55 7.27 14.24
N CYS A 151 -0.94 6.66 15.38
CA CYS A 151 -1.56 7.40 16.49
C CYS A 151 -0.53 8.22 17.28
N GLU A 152 0.11 9.19 16.59
CA GLU A 152 1.08 10.15 17.13
C GLU A 152 0.72 11.59 16.68
N PRO A 153 0.96 12.64 17.52
CA PRO A 153 0.47 13.99 17.29
C PRO A 153 0.85 14.61 15.93
N LEU A 154 2.09 14.43 15.51
CA LEU A 154 2.58 15.04 14.26
C LEU A 154 2.01 14.40 12.99
N THR A 155 1.31 13.28 13.09
CA THR A 155 0.80 12.56 11.92
C THR A 155 -0.37 13.28 11.26
N LEU A 156 -1.16 14.02 12.02
CA LEU A 156 -2.33 14.76 11.49
C LEU A 156 -1.94 15.87 10.51
N TYR A 157 -0.76 16.48 10.65
CA TYR A 157 -0.28 17.49 9.68
C TYR A 157 -0.07 16.90 8.29
N GLY A 158 0.54 15.71 8.20
CA GLY A 158 0.77 15.03 6.92
C GLY A 158 -0.51 14.58 6.22
N VAL A 159 -1.56 14.30 6.98
CA VAL A 159 -2.87 13.88 6.44
C VAL A 159 -3.52 14.99 5.62
N LYS A 160 -3.48 16.24 6.10
CA LYS A 160 -4.07 17.38 5.38
C LYS A 160 -3.46 17.54 3.98
N HIS A 161 -2.15 17.39 3.88
CA HIS A 161 -1.45 17.50 2.60
C HIS A 161 -1.81 16.34 1.66
N LEU A 162 -1.88 15.11 2.17
CA LEU A 162 -2.32 13.97 1.38
C LEU A 162 -3.75 14.15 0.85
N LEU A 163 -4.68 14.65 1.67
CA LEU A 163 -6.05 14.94 1.23
C LEU A 163 -6.12 16.01 0.13
N GLN A 164 -5.26 17.03 0.20
CA GLN A 164 -5.15 18.01 -0.89
C GLN A 164 -4.71 17.36 -2.20
N ILE A 165 -3.70 16.49 -2.17
CA ILE A 165 -3.25 15.74 -3.36
C ILE A 165 -4.37 14.82 -3.88
N ILE A 166 -5.07 14.10 -3.01
CA ILE A 166 -6.19 13.24 -3.41
C ILE A 166 -7.27 14.08 -4.14
N ASN A 167 -7.59 15.26 -3.64
CA ASN A 167 -8.58 16.14 -4.28
C ASN A 167 -8.11 16.63 -5.64
N LEU A 168 -6.86 17.09 -5.77
CA LEU A 168 -6.28 17.46 -7.07
C LEU A 168 -6.31 16.29 -8.08
N ILE A 169 -5.97 15.09 -7.62
CA ILE A 169 -6.03 13.90 -8.47
C ILE A 169 -7.48 13.61 -8.90
N ARG A 170 -8.46 13.78 -8.01
CA ARG A 170 -9.89 13.63 -8.37
C ARG A 170 -10.35 14.65 -9.41
N GLU A 171 -9.92 15.89 -9.27
CA GLU A 171 -10.32 16.97 -10.17
C GLU A 171 -9.73 16.79 -11.56
N ASP A 172 -8.43 16.47 -11.68
CA ASP A 172 -7.70 16.57 -12.94
C ASP A 172 -7.37 15.23 -13.60
N VAL A 173 -7.28 14.13 -12.84
CA VAL A 173 -6.68 12.89 -13.32
C VAL A 173 -7.58 11.66 -13.18
N ASN A 174 -8.14 11.44 -11.99
CA ASN A 174 -8.94 10.26 -11.65
C ASN A 174 -10.18 10.64 -10.83
N PRO A 175 -11.26 11.10 -11.48
CA PRO A 175 -12.50 11.50 -10.78
C PRO A 175 -13.18 10.38 -9.99
N ALA A 176 -12.89 9.12 -10.31
CA ALA A 176 -13.47 7.95 -9.65
C ALA A 176 -12.73 7.54 -8.36
N LEU A 177 -11.55 8.14 -8.07
CA LEU A 177 -10.75 7.79 -6.90
C LEU A 177 -11.53 8.00 -5.60
N LYS A 178 -11.64 6.96 -4.79
CA LYS A 178 -12.31 7.00 -3.47
C LYS A 178 -11.27 6.88 -2.34
N ILE A 179 -11.66 7.27 -1.12
CA ILE A 179 -10.93 6.86 0.08
C ILE A 179 -11.50 5.50 0.48
N GLU A 180 -10.65 4.46 0.50
CA GLU A 180 -11.02 3.12 0.95
C GLU A 180 -11.33 3.11 2.43
N GLY A 181 -10.47 3.77 3.17
CA GLY A 181 -10.59 3.96 4.60
C GLY A 181 -9.30 4.46 5.23
N VAL A 182 -9.42 4.86 6.48
CA VAL A 182 -8.33 5.33 7.33
C VAL A 182 -8.05 4.28 8.38
N LEU A 183 -6.82 3.76 8.38
CA LEU A 183 -6.36 2.74 9.30
C LEU A 183 -5.51 3.35 10.40
N ARG A 184 -5.96 3.24 11.66
CA ARG A 184 -5.17 3.63 12.83
C ARG A 184 -4.08 2.58 13.07
N THR A 185 -2.81 3.02 13.05
CA THR A 185 -1.67 2.12 13.20
C THR A 185 -0.82 2.49 14.40
N MET A 186 -0.03 1.52 14.88
CA MET A 186 0.92 1.68 15.99
C MET A 186 0.27 2.29 17.24
N TYR A 187 -1.00 1.99 17.45
CA TYR A 187 -1.73 2.45 18.63
C TYR A 187 -1.11 1.83 19.90
N ASP A 188 -0.80 2.66 20.88
CA ASP A 188 -0.30 2.21 22.17
C ASP A 188 -1.35 2.48 23.25
N ARG A 189 -1.98 1.39 23.74
CA ARG A 189 -3.04 1.45 24.79
C ARG A 189 -2.57 2.07 26.11
N ARG A 190 -1.26 2.15 26.33
CA ARG A 190 -0.68 2.65 27.58
C ARG A 190 -0.61 4.17 27.62
N THR A 191 -0.84 4.85 26.50
CA THR A 191 -0.67 6.30 26.39
C THR A 191 -2.00 6.99 26.08
N LYS A 192 -2.36 8.01 26.88
CA LYS A 192 -3.50 8.90 26.58
C LYS A 192 -3.35 9.60 25.23
N MET A 193 -2.12 9.90 24.85
CA MET A 193 -1.82 10.54 23.58
C MET A 193 -2.32 9.73 22.38
N SER A 194 -2.14 8.40 22.37
CA SER A 194 -2.67 7.56 21.29
C SER A 194 -4.19 7.57 21.22
N GLU A 195 -4.86 7.65 22.36
CA GLU A 195 -6.32 7.79 22.46
C GLU A 195 -6.79 9.13 21.90
N GLU A 196 -6.21 10.25 22.34
CA GLU A 196 -6.56 11.59 21.87
C GLU A 196 -6.36 11.76 20.35
N VAL A 197 -5.26 11.20 19.81
CA VAL A 197 -5.02 11.23 18.35
C VAL A 197 -6.01 10.32 17.62
N SER A 198 -6.33 9.15 18.16
CA SER A 198 -7.34 8.25 17.60
C SER A 198 -8.72 8.91 17.53
N ASP A 199 -9.12 9.62 18.58
CA ASP A 199 -10.39 10.37 18.62
C ASP A 199 -10.40 11.51 17.61
N SER A 200 -9.28 12.21 17.47
CA SER A 200 -9.13 13.27 16.45
C SER A 200 -9.25 12.69 15.03
N ILE A 201 -8.66 11.53 14.76
CA ILE A 201 -8.80 10.83 13.47
C ILE A 201 -10.27 10.48 13.25
N GLN A 202 -10.96 9.97 14.26
CA GLN A 202 -12.38 9.62 14.17
C GLN A 202 -13.26 10.84 13.91
N GLN A 203 -12.97 11.97 14.54
CA GLN A 203 -13.69 13.23 14.31
C GLN A 203 -13.49 13.78 12.89
N ILE A 204 -12.26 13.68 12.35
CA ILE A 204 -11.93 14.21 11.01
C ILE A 204 -12.54 13.33 9.91
N PHE A 205 -12.47 12.02 10.04
CA PHE A 205 -12.77 11.08 8.97
C PHE A 205 -14.11 10.35 9.14
N GLY A 206 -14.71 10.39 10.32
CA GLY A 206 -16.02 9.78 10.57
C GLY A 206 -16.09 8.31 10.17
N ASN A 207 -17.05 8.00 9.31
CA ASN A 207 -17.32 6.63 8.83
C ASN A 207 -16.24 6.05 7.90
N LEU A 208 -15.25 6.86 7.49
CA LEU A 208 -14.11 6.37 6.72
C LEU A 208 -13.04 5.70 7.60
N VAL A 209 -13.13 5.82 8.93
CA VAL A 209 -12.17 5.18 9.84
C VAL A 209 -12.56 3.73 10.02
N PHE A 210 -11.63 2.82 9.70
CA PHE A 210 -11.83 1.39 9.97
C PHE A 210 -12.05 1.15 11.47
N SER A 211 -12.96 0.25 11.81
CA SER A 211 -13.18 -0.21 13.19
C SER A 211 -11.93 -0.91 13.74
N THR A 212 -11.23 -1.62 12.86
CA THR A 212 -9.97 -2.29 13.15
C THR A 212 -8.86 -1.27 13.46
N ILE A 213 -8.09 -1.55 14.52
CA ILE A 213 -6.90 -0.79 14.93
C ILE A 213 -5.71 -1.75 14.91
N ILE A 214 -4.59 -1.31 14.33
CA ILE A 214 -3.32 -2.04 14.40
C ILE A 214 -2.51 -1.48 15.56
N TYR A 215 -2.32 -2.30 16.57
CA TYR A 215 -1.55 -1.91 17.75
C TYR A 215 -0.04 -1.97 17.50
N ARG A 216 0.73 -1.38 18.40
CA ARG A 216 2.19 -1.49 18.39
C ARG A 216 2.60 -2.87 18.88
N HIS A 217 3.04 -3.73 17.95
CA HIS A 217 3.52 -5.08 18.23
C HIS A 217 4.97 -5.27 17.77
N THR A 218 5.82 -5.82 18.64
CA THR A 218 7.21 -6.20 18.26
C THR A 218 7.21 -7.24 17.14
N LYS A 219 6.26 -8.17 17.16
CA LYS A 219 6.13 -9.18 16.09
C LYS A 219 5.93 -8.58 14.71
N LEU A 220 5.16 -7.51 14.54
CA LEU A 220 5.02 -6.84 13.25
C LEU A 220 6.32 -6.17 12.78
N ALA A 221 7.15 -5.68 13.71
CA ALA A 221 8.44 -5.10 13.39
C ALA A 221 9.49 -6.15 12.98
N GLU A 222 9.31 -7.41 13.35
CA GLU A 222 10.19 -8.54 13.01
C GLU A 222 9.96 -9.06 11.57
N GLY A 223 8.88 -8.64 10.88
CA GLY A 223 8.52 -9.12 9.54
C GLY A 223 9.67 -9.12 8.54
N PRO A 224 10.45 -8.02 8.39
CA PRO A 224 11.58 -7.99 7.47
C PRO A 224 12.68 -9.04 7.79
N VAL A 225 12.85 -9.43 9.06
CA VAL A 225 13.81 -10.46 9.48
C VAL A 225 13.33 -11.85 9.09
N HIS A 226 12.02 -12.09 9.14
CA HIS A 226 11.41 -13.37 8.76
C HIS A 226 11.20 -13.51 7.25
N GLU A 227 11.31 -12.41 6.49
CA GLU A 227 11.06 -12.36 5.04
C GLU A 227 9.70 -12.92 4.60
N MET A 228 8.68 -12.78 5.48
CA MET A 228 7.33 -13.30 5.26
C MET A 228 6.27 -12.51 6.05
N PRO A 229 4.97 -12.60 5.67
CA PRO A 229 3.88 -11.98 6.41
C PRO A 229 3.70 -12.58 7.81
N ILE A 230 3.13 -11.80 8.74
CA ILE A 230 2.91 -12.24 10.13
C ILE A 230 2.04 -13.50 10.23
N ASN A 231 1.14 -13.73 9.29
CA ASN A 231 0.29 -14.92 9.24
C ASN A 231 1.10 -16.22 9.15
N PHE A 232 2.34 -16.18 8.65
CA PHE A 232 3.19 -17.36 8.48
C PHE A 232 4.10 -17.60 9.69
N TYR A 233 4.77 -16.55 10.23
CA TYR A 233 5.71 -16.75 11.34
C TYR A 233 5.10 -16.55 12.73
N ALA A 234 3.97 -15.85 12.84
CA ALA A 234 3.30 -15.59 14.11
C ALA A 234 1.77 -15.59 13.96
N SER A 235 1.21 -16.63 13.35
CA SER A 235 -0.21 -16.74 12.96
C SER A 235 -1.21 -16.60 14.12
N LYS A 236 -0.80 -16.89 15.36
CA LYS A 236 -1.64 -16.78 16.57
C LYS A 236 -1.41 -15.46 17.33
N SER A 237 -0.65 -14.52 16.77
CA SER A 237 -0.40 -13.22 17.40
C SER A 237 -1.57 -12.27 17.21
N LEU A 238 -1.72 -11.32 18.15
CA LEU A 238 -2.73 -10.26 18.03
C LEU A 238 -2.58 -9.45 16.75
N GLY A 239 -1.35 -9.16 16.30
CA GLY A 239 -1.12 -8.44 15.04
C GLY A 239 -1.63 -9.20 13.82
N ALA A 240 -1.52 -10.56 13.81
CA ALA A 240 -2.10 -11.36 12.75
C ALA A 240 -3.64 -11.34 12.79
N ASP A 241 -4.25 -11.37 13.98
CA ASP A 241 -5.70 -11.25 14.15
C ASP A 241 -6.22 -9.88 13.68
N GLU A 242 -5.50 -8.82 13.99
CA GLU A 242 -5.85 -7.45 13.58
C GLU A 242 -5.88 -7.33 12.05
N TYR A 243 -4.88 -7.83 11.33
CA TYR A 243 -4.90 -7.82 9.86
C TYR A 243 -5.96 -8.74 9.26
N ARG A 244 -6.27 -9.88 9.89
CA ARG A 244 -7.43 -10.70 9.48
C ARG A 244 -8.75 -9.97 9.66
N ASN A 245 -8.91 -9.21 10.74
CA ASN A 245 -10.12 -8.40 10.99
C ASN A 245 -10.22 -7.26 9.97
N LEU A 246 -9.11 -6.57 9.65
CA LEU A 246 -9.09 -5.56 8.61
C LEU A 246 -9.49 -6.14 7.24
N ALA A 247 -8.99 -7.33 6.89
CA ALA A 247 -9.37 -8.01 5.65
C ALA A 247 -10.87 -8.31 5.59
N LYS A 248 -11.47 -8.79 6.69
CA LYS A 248 -12.92 -9.01 6.78
C LYS A 248 -13.71 -7.71 6.63
N GLU A 249 -13.23 -6.63 7.24
CA GLU A 249 -13.88 -5.32 7.17
C GLU A 249 -13.88 -4.78 5.73
N ILE A 250 -12.77 -4.89 5.00
CA ILE A 250 -12.68 -4.52 3.58
C ILE A 250 -13.65 -5.35 2.73
N LEU A 251 -13.71 -6.67 2.92
CA LEU A 251 -14.64 -7.53 2.19
C LEU A 251 -16.10 -7.18 2.46
N THR A 252 -16.43 -6.74 3.67
CA THR A 252 -17.78 -6.32 4.04
C THR A 252 -18.18 -4.99 3.43
N HIS A 253 -17.24 -4.07 3.23
CA HIS A 253 -17.50 -2.78 2.58
C HIS A 253 -17.85 -2.92 1.09
N GLU A 254 -17.40 -3.99 0.44
CA GLU A 254 -17.70 -4.28 -0.98
C GLU A 254 -19.11 -4.81 -1.22
N THR A 255 -19.74 -5.34 -0.19
CA THR A 255 -21.09 -5.92 -0.27
C THR A 255 -22.20 -4.92 0.03
N LYS A 256 -21.84 -3.67 0.36
CA LYS A 256 -22.77 -2.55 0.58
C LYS A 256 -22.73 -1.57 -0.58
#